data_85ca8568f9e5f96bfda816b83ac17457
#
_entry.id   85ca8568f9e5f96bfda816b83ac17457
#
_cell.length_a   1.000
_cell.length_b   1.000
_cell.length_c   1.000
_cell.angle_alpha   90.00
_cell.angle_beta   90.00
_cell.angle_gamma   90.00
#
_symmetry.space_group_name_H-M   'P 1'
#
loop_
_entity.id
_entity.type
_entity.pdbx_description
1 polymer ?
#
loop_
_entity_poly.entity_id
_entity_poly.type
_entity_poly.pdbx_seq_one_letter_code
_entity_poly.pdbx_strand_id
1 'polypeptide(L)'
;MLVSFTGILLSFLLIAIFITFTQKNDFLEDYHGINRNFTHNLAVNYTESLLRENDYILGRAATYFSRNDHLNDTVNLDPEQGLKTIMQLQTLMPSVSSISLVDIEGHYLRAPQVLNTERSTTFDVKSRPWFMDQAEASTFSNYTAPYIDYFTHHPTVTIYKPVISPEGKMKGTIAFHLDLTSMGYALRQMVAPVQGEFYVVDRDGKVVLHPDTGALFKQYVSKKTMSRMTSGEGHLYDPDTQDWYYYYSFTNPDWFVIYRVSDTTLVDLTRHETNIVVWGFALAAIIIALFGLYLRHASRTVLMNIINAIKTGDVKRAPRLEAMLSKAIESNKERELAYVRQATIDALTGCKNRRAFDSDIVALMNDHQPFVLALVDIDNFKSINDTWGHLNGDIVLRNVAREGIQIMQPAAVSVYRYGGEEFAVLFSGEQLNNAHTLLERWRIEVAQRSWREEGLHVTFSAGLGEWNLEAQEQLIMRVDEALYKAKQEGKNRIIVANR
;
A
#
# COMPACT_ATOMS: atom_id res chain seq x y z
N MET A 1 -31.37 2.98 40.39
CA MET A 1 -31.61 2.66 38.96
C MET A 1 -31.48 3.90 38.04
N LEU A 2 -32.18 5.01 38.31
CA LEU A 2 -32.04 6.20 37.46
C LEU A 2 -30.61 6.78 37.49
N VAL A 3 -30.00 6.92 38.66
CA VAL A 3 -28.62 7.43 38.86
C VAL A 3 -27.60 6.51 38.17
N SER A 4 -27.79 5.21 38.22
CA SER A 4 -26.89 4.24 37.56
C SER A 4 -27.00 4.30 36.03
N PHE A 5 -28.20 4.50 35.49
CA PHE A 5 -28.45 4.59 34.07
C PHE A 5 -27.90 5.91 33.48
N THR A 6 -28.12 7.02 34.18
CA THR A 6 -27.55 8.32 33.79
C THR A 6 -26.01 8.30 33.84
N GLY A 7 -25.42 7.59 34.81
CA GLY A 7 -23.97 7.42 34.90
C GLY A 7 -23.41 6.62 33.71
N ILE A 8 -24.09 5.53 33.31
CA ILE A 8 -23.70 4.72 32.13
C ILE A 8 -23.79 5.55 30.85
N LEU A 9 -24.88 6.30 30.66
CA LEU A 9 -25.05 7.14 29.47
C LEU A 9 -23.99 8.24 29.41
N LEU A 10 -23.69 8.87 30.54
CA LEU A 10 -22.65 9.90 30.61
C LEU A 10 -21.26 9.33 30.29
N SER A 11 -20.93 8.17 30.88
CA SER A 11 -19.66 7.49 30.59
C SER A 11 -19.57 7.10 29.11
N PHE A 12 -20.66 6.61 28.51
CA PHE A 12 -20.70 6.30 27.08
C PHE A 12 -20.46 7.53 26.22
N LEU A 13 -21.09 8.67 26.54
CA LEU A 13 -20.90 9.91 25.80
C LEU A 13 -19.47 10.43 25.91
N LEU A 14 -18.84 10.34 27.10
CA LEU A 14 -17.45 10.74 27.29
C LEU A 14 -16.50 9.87 26.46
N ILE A 15 -16.72 8.56 26.45
CA ILE A 15 -15.96 7.61 25.63
C ILE A 15 -16.18 7.91 24.15
N ALA A 16 -17.40 8.17 23.70
CA ALA A 16 -17.71 8.49 22.33
C ALA A 16 -17.00 9.77 21.86
N ILE A 17 -17.00 10.82 22.68
CA ILE A 17 -16.28 12.07 22.41
C ILE A 17 -14.77 11.80 22.31
N PHE A 18 -14.20 11.06 23.25
CA PHE A 18 -12.78 10.72 23.26
C PHE A 18 -12.38 9.93 22.00
N ILE A 19 -13.13 8.87 21.66
CA ILE A 19 -12.88 8.05 20.47
C ILE A 19 -13.00 8.88 19.20
N THR A 20 -14.05 9.72 19.07
CA THR A 20 -14.24 10.58 17.90
C THR A 20 -13.08 11.56 17.73
N PHE A 21 -12.60 12.14 18.82
CA PHE A 21 -11.45 13.05 18.80
C PHE A 21 -10.15 12.33 18.38
N THR A 22 -9.89 11.16 18.94
CA THR A 22 -8.71 10.36 18.61
C THR A 22 -8.75 9.92 17.16
N GLN A 23 -9.87 9.36 16.70
CA GLN A 23 -10.03 8.90 15.33
C GLN A 23 -9.91 10.03 14.30
N LYS A 24 -10.39 11.24 14.62
CA LYS A 24 -10.17 12.38 13.71
C LYS A 24 -8.69 12.65 13.46
N ASN A 25 -7.89 12.58 14.51
CA ASN A 25 -6.43 12.79 14.38
C ASN A 25 -5.78 11.62 13.62
N ASP A 26 -6.21 10.39 13.90
CA ASP A 26 -5.68 9.19 13.21
C ASP A 26 -6.00 9.24 11.71
N PHE A 27 -7.22 9.60 11.32
CA PHE A 27 -7.59 9.78 9.91
C PHE A 27 -6.73 10.86 9.22
N LEU A 28 -6.48 11.98 9.91
CA LEU A 28 -5.63 13.03 9.34
C LEU A 28 -4.19 12.55 9.14
N GLU A 29 -3.63 11.83 10.10
CA GLU A 29 -2.29 11.23 9.99
C GLU A 29 -2.22 10.18 8.87
N ASP A 30 -3.26 9.36 8.69
CA ASP A 30 -3.36 8.41 7.60
C ASP A 30 -3.33 9.12 6.24
N TYR A 31 -4.10 10.19 6.06
CA TYR A 31 -4.07 11.00 4.84
C TYR A 31 -2.70 11.66 4.64
N HIS A 32 -2.04 12.15 5.70
CA HIS A 32 -0.67 12.64 5.60
C HIS A 32 0.29 11.53 5.16
N GLY A 33 0.14 10.33 5.68
CA GLY A 33 0.92 9.15 5.28
C GLY A 33 0.72 8.79 3.80
N ILE A 34 -0.52 8.72 3.35
CA ILE A 34 -0.88 8.43 1.95
C ILE A 34 -0.29 9.47 1.00
N ASN A 35 -0.45 10.75 1.32
CA ASN A 35 0.03 11.85 0.48
C ASN A 35 1.57 11.92 0.45
N ARG A 36 2.26 11.67 1.57
CA ARG A 36 3.73 11.55 1.60
C ARG A 36 4.21 10.39 0.72
N ASN A 37 3.58 9.22 0.85
CA ASN A 37 3.93 8.05 0.04
C ASN A 37 3.71 8.31 -1.46
N PHE A 38 2.63 8.99 -1.82
CA PHE A 38 2.39 9.41 -3.20
C PHE A 38 3.50 10.34 -3.70
N THR A 39 3.87 11.37 -2.92
CA THR A 39 4.93 12.31 -3.26
C THR A 39 6.28 11.61 -3.38
N HIS A 40 6.60 10.72 -2.46
CA HIS A 40 7.82 9.89 -2.51
C HIS A 40 7.86 9.03 -3.78
N ASN A 41 6.76 8.34 -4.10
CA ASN A 41 6.67 7.51 -5.32
C ASN A 41 6.80 8.35 -6.60
N LEU A 42 6.17 9.52 -6.65
CA LEU A 42 6.30 10.46 -7.75
C LEU A 42 7.74 10.95 -7.91
N ALA A 43 8.40 11.24 -6.80
CA ALA A 43 9.80 11.66 -6.80
C ALA A 43 10.74 10.53 -7.25
N VAL A 44 10.70 9.39 -6.62
CA VAL A 44 11.68 8.30 -6.80
C VAL A 44 11.40 7.50 -8.08
N ASN A 45 10.16 7.05 -8.27
CA ASN A 45 9.84 6.15 -9.38
C ASN A 45 9.67 6.85 -10.72
N TYR A 46 9.32 8.13 -10.72
CA TYR A 46 9.18 8.89 -11.95
C TYR A 46 10.33 9.89 -12.14
N THR A 47 10.42 10.91 -11.29
CA THR A 47 11.35 12.03 -11.52
C THR A 47 12.81 11.59 -11.40
N GLU A 48 13.17 10.92 -10.33
CA GLU A 48 14.56 10.46 -10.11
C GLU A 48 14.96 9.38 -11.10
N SER A 49 14.07 8.44 -11.42
CA SER A 49 14.34 7.39 -12.40
C SER A 49 14.67 7.97 -13.77
N LEU A 50 13.88 8.94 -14.21
CA LEU A 50 14.10 9.64 -15.48
C LEU A 50 15.41 10.45 -15.48
N LEU A 51 15.71 11.16 -14.41
CA LEU A 51 16.96 11.91 -14.28
C LEU A 51 18.16 10.98 -14.25
N ARG A 52 18.11 9.89 -13.52
CA ARG A 52 19.19 8.91 -13.37
C ARG A 52 19.48 8.15 -14.67
N GLU A 53 18.44 7.79 -15.41
CA GLU A 53 18.60 7.14 -16.72
C GLU A 53 19.34 8.07 -17.69
N ASN A 54 18.90 9.32 -17.79
CA ASN A 54 19.56 10.31 -18.65
C ASN A 54 20.99 10.62 -18.20
N ASP A 55 21.25 10.73 -16.90
CA ASP A 55 22.60 10.94 -16.34
C ASP A 55 23.54 9.76 -16.66
N TYR A 56 23.06 8.53 -16.51
CA TYR A 56 23.83 7.34 -16.82
C TYR A 56 24.23 7.29 -18.29
N ILE A 57 23.30 7.53 -19.21
CA ILE A 57 23.56 7.53 -20.65
C ILE A 57 24.47 8.68 -21.03
N LEU A 58 24.26 9.88 -20.47
CA LEU A 58 25.11 11.04 -20.68
C LEU A 58 26.56 10.75 -20.25
N GLY A 59 26.76 10.12 -19.10
CA GLY A 59 28.07 9.71 -18.60
C GLY A 59 28.79 8.75 -19.56
N ARG A 60 28.06 7.78 -20.10
CA ARG A 60 28.61 6.85 -21.09
C ARG A 60 28.94 7.55 -22.40
N ALA A 61 28.09 8.43 -22.88
CA ALA A 61 28.32 9.21 -24.08
C ALA A 61 29.53 10.16 -23.92
N ALA A 62 29.64 10.87 -22.79
CA ALA A 62 30.83 11.69 -22.48
C ALA A 62 32.12 10.85 -22.49
N THR A 63 32.09 9.63 -21.95
CA THR A 63 33.21 8.69 -21.96
C THR A 63 33.56 8.22 -23.37
N TYR A 64 32.55 7.98 -24.22
CA TYR A 64 32.79 7.62 -25.63
C TYR A 64 33.50 8.75 -26.37
N PHE A 65 32.99 9.99 -26.27
CA PHE A 65 33.57 11.16 -26.93
C PHE A 65 34.90 11.61 -26.34
N SER A 66 35.26 11.17 -25.14
CA SER A 66 36.55 11.44 -24.52
C SER A 66 37.73 10.68 -25.14
N ARG A 67 37.46 9.55 -25.81
CA ARG A 67 38.45 8.63 -26.35
C ARG A 67 38.80 8.97 -27.79
N ASN A 68 40.08 8.74 -28.19
CA ASN A 68 40.55 8.72 -29.56
C ASN A 68 40.10 9.89 -30.45
N ASP A 69 40.02 11.11 -29.86
CA ASP A 69 39.54 12.33 -30.54
C ASP A 69 38.13 12.27 -31.15
N HIS A 70 37.30 11.32 -30.73
CA HIS A 70 35.95 11.14 -31.28
C HIS A 70 35.10 12.42 -31.24
N LEU A 71 35.31 13.30 -30.28
CA LEU A 71 34.61 14.59 -30.25
C LEU A 71 35.00 15.45 -31.46
N ASN A 72 36.30 15.60 -31.71
CA ASN A 72 36.80 16.39 -32.83
C ASN A 72 36.43 15.77 -34.18
N ASP A 73 36.56 14.43 -34.29
CA ASP A 73 36.15 13.70 -35.48
C ASP A 73 34.65 13.92 -35.78
N THR A 74 33.83 13.86 -34.75
CA THR A 74 32.36 14.00 -34.85
C THR A 74 31.94 15.42 -35.19
N VAL A 75 32.56 16.44 -34.58
CA VAL A 75 32.12 17.83 -34.71
C VAL A 75 32.76 18.54 -35.89
N ASN A 76 34.06 18.27 -36.17
CA ASN A 76 34.86 19.06 -37.11
C ASN A 76 35.27 18.29 -38.38
N LEU A 77 35.66 17.00 -38.29
CA LEU A 77 36.17 16.25 -39.41
C LEU A 77 35.12 15.60 -40.28
N ASP A 78 34.09 14.99 -39.66
CA ASP A 78 32.95 14.35 -40.35
C ASP A 78 31.62 14.68 -39.66
N PRO A 79 31.13 15.94 -39.77
CA PRO A 79 29.87 16.35 -39.12
C PRO A 79 28.64 15.58 -39.60
N GLU A 80 28.65 15.06 -40.85
CA GLU A 80 27.54 14.31 -41.41
C GLU A 80 27.41 12.93 -40.72
N GLN A 81 28.51 12.21 -40.56
CA GLN A 81 28.55 10.96 -39.81
C GLN A 81 28.32 11.19 -38.32
N GLY A 82 28.88 12.30 -37.80
CA GLY A 82 28.64 12.73 -36.42
C GLY A 82 27.17 12.96 -36.14
N LEU A 83 26.46 13.65 -37.04
CA LEU A 83 25.01 13.85 -36.92
C LEU A 83 24.25 12.50 -36.89
N LYS A 84 24.59 11.57 -37.76
CA LYS A 84 23.99 10.23 -37.75
C LYS A 84 24.20 9.52 -36.42
N THR A 85 25.41 9.59 -35.86
CA THR A 85 25.75 8.96 -34.56
C THR A 85 24.94 9.54 -33.41
N ILE A 86 24.83 10.85 -33.30
CA ILE A 86 24.04 11.45 -32.22
C ILE A 86 22.52 11.34 -32.43
N MET A 87 22.05 11.27 -33.71
CA MET A 87 20.65 10.94 -34.01
C MET A 87 20.29 9.50 -33.56
N GLN A 88 21.16 8.54 -33.80
CA GLN A 88 20.96 7.17 -33.32
C GLN A 88 20.91 7.12 -31.80
N LEU A 89 21.77 7.84 -31.11
CA LEU A 89 21.74 7.97 -29.65
C LEU A 89 20.41 8.58 -29.19
N GLN A 90 19.99 9.69 -29.82
CA GLN A 90 18.76 10.39 -29.47
C GLN A 90 17.50 9.53 -29.68
N THR A 91 17.44 8.69 -30.73
CA THR A 91 16.28 7.79 -30.95
C THR A 91 16.11 6.73 -29.87
N LEU A 92 17.16 6.41 -29.12
CA LEU A 92 17.11 5.47 -27.98
C LEU A 92 16.63 6.16 -26.68
N MET A 93 16.43 7.48 -26.70
CA MET A 93 16.13 8.27 -25.51
C MET A 93 14.86 9.09 -25.70
N PRO A 94 13.67 8.52 -25.44
CA PRO A 94 12.39 9.20 -25.69
C PRO A 94 12.20 10.52 -24.91
N SER A 95 12.85 10.67 -23.76
CA SER A 95 12.81 11.86 -22.91
C SER A 95 13.70 13.00 -23.41
N VAL A 96 14.63 12.73 -24.32
CA VAL A 96 15.60 13.70 -24.86
C VAL A 96 15.10 14.22 -26.20
N SER A 97 14.74 15.50 -26.24
CA SER A 97 14.27 16.16 -27.45
C SER A 97 15.38 16.41 -28.44
N SER A 98 16.59 16.70 -27.97
CA SER A 98 17.77 16.87 -28.81
C SER A 98 19.06 16.68 -28.01
N ILE A 99 20.12 16.32 -28.73
CA ILE A 99 21.48 16.22 -28.20
C ILE A 99 22.37 17.24 -28.85
N SER A 100 23.20 17.93 -28.07
CA SER A 100 24.22 18.85 -28.56
C SER A 100 25.61 18.39 -28.15
N LEU A 101 26.54 18.44 -29.07
CA LEU A 101 27.97 18.31 -28.85
C LEU A 101 28.65 19.63 -29.20
N VAL A 102 29.53 20.08 -28.35
CA VAL A 102 30.28 21.31 -28.58
C VAL A 102 31.72 21.11 -28.15
N ASP A 103 32.69 21.59 -28.96
CA ASP A 103 34.09 21.64 -28.57
C ASP A 103 34.41 22.93 -27.79
N ILE A 104 35.65 23.04 -27.30
CA ILE A 104 36.10 24.22 -26.55
C ILE A 104 36.19 25.51 -27.41
N GLU A 105 36.25 25.38 -28.73
CA GLU A 105 36.33 26.50 -29.68
C GLU A 105 34.94 27.04 -30.00
N GLY A 106 33.90 26.24 -29.75
CA GLY A 106 32.50 26.62 -29.96
C GLY A 106 31.93 26.06 -31.28
N HIS A 107 32.63 25.14 -31.94
CA HIS A 107 32.01 24.38 -33.01
C HIS A 107 31.04 23.40 -32.39
N TYR A 108 29.86 23.30 -32.97
CA TYR A 108 28.82 22.48 -32.36
C TYR A 108 28.04 21.65 -33.39
N LEU A 109 27.50 20.54 -32.92
CA LEU A 109 26.64 19.66 -33.66
C LEU A 109 25.40 19.35 -32.82
N ARG A 110 24.21 19.38 -33.44
CA ARG A 110 22.94 19.09 -32.75
C ARG A 110 22.09 18.11 -33.55
N ALA A 111 21.51 17.14 -32.90
CA ALA A 111 20.54 16.21 -33.44
C ALA A 111 19.23 16.25 -32.63
N PRO A 112 18.04 16.30 -33.27
CA PRO A 112 17.86 16.46 -34.72
C PRO A 112 18.31 17.83 -35.19
N GLN A 113 18.77 17.91 -36.45
CA GLN A 113 19.21 19.14 -37.06
C GLN A 113 17.99 20.02 -37.36
N VAL A 114 18.04 21.29 -36.95
CA VAL A 114 16.97 22.25 -37.27
C VAL A 114 17.28 22.94 -38.56
N LEU A 115 16.49 22.71 -39.59
CA LEU A 115 16.66 23.23 -40.96
C LEU A 115 16.32 24.72 -41.10
N ASN A 116 16.49 25.53 -40.10
CA ASN A 116 16.18 26.96 -40.16
C ASN A 116 17.46 27.79 -40.37
N THR A 117 17.78 28.05 -41.64
CA THR A 117 19.04 28.69 -42.08
C THR A 117 19.31 30.09 -41.52
N GLU A 118 18.27 30.89 -41.25
CA GLU A 118 18.45 32.24 -40.68
C GLU A 118 18.86 32.24 -39.21
N ARG A 119 18.46 31.23 -38.45
CA ARG A 119 18.79 31.12 -37.01
C ARG A 119 20.15 30.48 -36.75
N SER A 120 20.62 29.63 -37.65
CA SER A 120 21.93 29.00 -37.49
C SER A 120 23.09 30.00 -37.58
N THR A 121 22.91 31.12 -38.28
CA THR A 121 23.94 32.18 -38.44
C THR A 121 24.04 33.11 -37.23
N THR A 122 23.03 33.19 -36.39
CA THR A 122 22.97 34.06 -35.19
C THR A 122 23.12 33.30 -33.87
N PHE A 123 23.22 31.97 -33.93
CA PHE A 123 23.30 31.14 -32.73
C PHE A 123 24.72 31.19 -32.14
N ASP A 124 24.81 31.76 -30.96
CA ASP A 124 26.02 31.71 -30.15
C ASP A 124 25.93 30.62 -29.11
N VAL A 125 26.66 29.52 -29.30
CA VAL A 125 26.69 28.38 -28.40
C VAL A 125 27.34 28.72 -27.07
N LYS A 126 28.30 29.64 -27.04
CA LYS A 126 29.03 30.04 -25.82
C LYS A 126 28.15 30.82 -24.86
N SER A 127 27.08 31.42 -25.35
CA SER A 127 26.07 32.11 -24.52
C SER A 127 25.01 31.16 -23.92
N ARG A 128 25.06 29.89 -24.20
CA ARG A 128 24.05 28.94 -23.73
C ARG A 128 24.32 28.49 -22.30
N PRO A 129 23.28 28.29 -21.46
CA PRO A 129 23.43 27.95 -20.04
C PRO A 129 24.05 26.56 -19.78
N TRP A 130 24.18 25.75 -20.82
CA TRP A 130 24.79 24.42 -20.77
C TRP A 130 26.20 24.37 -21.40
N PHE A 131 26.70 25.47 -21.92
CA PHE A 131 28.08 25.55 -22.35
C PHE A 131 29.00 25.66 -21.12
N MET A 132 30.01 24.81 -21.06
CA MET A 132 31.00 24.85 -19.97
C MET A 132 32.31 25.46 -20.45
N ASP A 133 32.83 26.39 -19.67
CA ASP A 133 34.23 26.86 -19.84
C ASP A 133 35.17 25.88 -19.11
N GLN A 134 36.44 25.84 -19.51
CA GLN A 134 37.49 25.01 -18.90
C GLN A 134 37.62 25.21 -17.38
N ALA A 135 37.36 26.42 -16.90
CA ALA A 135 37.44 26.78 -15.49
C ALA A 135 36.32 26.11 -14.61
N GLU A 136 35.22 25.72 -15.24
CA GLU A 136 34.01 25.19 -14.55
C GLU A 136 33.85 23.66 -14.69
N ALA A 137 34.83 22.98 -15.31
CA ALA A 137 34.71 21.56 -15.64
C ALA A 137 34.61 20.69 -14.39
N SER A 138 33.38 20.29 -14.07
CA SER A 138 33.06 19.31 -13.03
C SER A 138 32.97 17.90 -13.63
N THR A 139 33.44 16.91 -12.93
CA THR A 139 33.29 15.50 -13.36
C THR A 139 31.83 15.00 -13.24
N PHE A 140 30.97 15.72 -12.52
CA PHE A 140 29.56 15.42 -12.36
C PHE A 140 28.74 16.02 -13.50
N SER A 141 27.57 15.43 -13.72
CA SER A 141 26.57 16.01 -14.62
C SER A 141 25.94 17.24 -13.97
N ASN A 142 25.70 18.29 -14.77
CA ASN A 142 25.08 19.51 -14.32
C ASN A 142 23.73 19.68 -15.00
N TYR A 143 22.84 20.43 -14.36
CA TYR A 143 21.51 20.77 -14.89
C TYR A 143 21.40 22.29 -15.02
N THR A 144 20.82 22.74 -16.12
CA THR A 144 20.46 24.16 -16.25
C THR A 144 19.22 24.48 -15.43
N ALA A 145 19.05 25.76 -15.07
CA ALA A 145 17.69 26.23 -14.79
C ALA A 145 16.81 26.03 -16.03
N PRO A 146 15.46 25.90 -15.87
CA PRO A 146 14.56 25.84 -17.01
C PRO A 146 14.67 27.07 -17.90
N TYR A 147 14.70 26.88 -19.21
CA TYR A 147 14.79 27.95 -20.21
C TYR A 147 13.98 27.62 -21.46
N ILE A 148 13.80 28.59 -22.36
CA ILE A 148 13.20 28.35 -23.67
C ILE A 148 14.31 28.01 -24.67
N ASP A 149 14.24 26.81 -25.24
CA ASP A 149 15.22 26.36 -26.22
C ASP A 149 15.20 27.27 -27.45
N TYR A 150 16.37 27.65 -27.92
CA TYR A 150 16.52 28.61 -29.00
C TYR A 150 15.93 28.14 -30.34
N PHE A 151 16.00 26.83 -30.61
CA PHE A 151 15.58 26.26 -31.88
C PHE A 151 14.13 25.79 -31.86
N THR A 152 13.74 25.09 -30.80
CA THR A 152 12.40 24.48 -30.69
C THR A 152 11.38 25.42 -30.10
N HIS A 153 11.81 26.47 -29.40
CA HIS A 153 10.96 27.36 -28.60
C HIS A 153 10.15 26.64 -27.52
N HIS A 154 10.53 25.41 -27.16
CA HIS A 154 9.91 24.67 -26.08
C HIS A 154 10.62 24.93 -24.77
N PRO A 155 9.88 24.91 -23.65
CA PRO A 155 10.45 24.91 -22.31
C PRO A 155 11.36 23.69 -22.13
N THR A 156 12.59 23.91 -21.75
CA THR A 156 13.63 22.90 -21.75
C THR A 156 14.49 23.00 -20.49
N VAL A 157 14.90 21.86 -19.99
CA VAL A 157 16.01 21.70 -19.04
C VAL A 157 17.09 20.90 -19.75
N THR A 158 18.32 21.29 -19.57
CA THR A 158 19.45 20.59 -20.18
C THR A 158 20.30 19.93 -19.08
N ILE A 159 20.52 18.62 -19.21
CA ILE A 159 21.57 17.92 -18.47
C ILE A 159 22.82 17.90 -19.36
N TYR A 160 23.95 18.29 -18.80
CA TYR A 160 25.19 18.41 -19.55
C TYR A 160 26.40 17.98 -18.75
N LYS A 161 27.43 17.55 -19.45
CA LYS A 161 28.65 17.02 -18.87
C LYS A 161 29.87 17.39 -19.71
N PRO A 162 31.03 17.73 -19.11
CA PRO A 162 32.24 17.93 -19.86
C PRO A 162 32.73 16.61 -20.46
N VAL A 163 33.28 16.70 -21.65
CA VAL A 163 34.07 15.66 -22.31
C VAL A 163 35.51 15.86 -21.91
N ILE A 164 36.04 15.03 -21.04
CA ILE A 164 37.41 15.18 -20.50
C ILE A 164 38.27 14.05 -21.09
N SER A 165 39.43 14.42 -21.69
CA SER A 165 40.36 13.43 -22.22
C SER A 165 40.97 12.55 -21.13
N PRO A 166 41.56 11.39 -21.45
CA PRO A 166 42.27 10.57 -20.49
C PRO A 166 43.38 11.29 -19.70
N GLU A 167 43.96 12.35 -20.31
CA GLU A 167 45.00 13.20 -19.71
C GLU A 167 44.41 14.29 -18.81
N GLY A 168 43.09 14.32 -18.61
CA GLY A 168 42.42 15.29 -17.73
C GLY A 168 42.13 16.65 -18.38
N LYS A 169 42.29 16.81 -19.70
CA LYS A 169 41.98 18.05 -20.41
C LYS A 169 40.54 18.06 -20.91
N MET A 170 39.82 19.15 -20.69
CA MET A 170 38.49 19.34 -21.27
C MET A 170 38.60 19.51 -22.77
N LYS A 171 37.82 18.74 -23.53
CA LYS A 171 37.71 18.81 -25.00
C LYS A 171 36.44 19.52 -25.45
N GLY A 172 35.40 19.51 -24.63
CA GLY A 172 34.11 20.10 -24.94
C GLY A 172 33.02 19.70 -23.99
N THR A 173 31.78 19.83 -24.41
CA THR A 173 30.58 19.50 -23.62
C THR A 173 29.62 18.68 -24.46
N ILE A 174 29.01 17.68 -23.83
CA ILE A 174 27.83 16.97 -24.35
C ILE A 174 26.60 17.38 -23.52
N ALA A 175 25.51 17.67 -24.20
CA ALA A 175 24.28 18.17 -23.58
C ALA A 175 23.04 17.45 -24.12
N PHE A 176 22.18 16.99 -23.22
CA PHE A 176 20.88 16.38 -23.51
C PHE A 176 19.78 17.37 -23.13
N HIS A 177 18.96 17.75 -24.10
CA HIS A 177 17.89 18.72 -23.92
C HIS A 177 16.58 17.96 -23.64
N LEU A 178 16.02 18.14 -22.45
CA LEU A 178 14.78 17.52 -21.98
C LEU A 178 13.61 18.47 -22.20
N ASP A 179 12.63 18.08 -23.01
CA ASP A 179 11.42 18.89 -23.23
C ASP A 179 10.47 18.76 -22.05
N LEU A 180 10.31 19.83 -21.29
CA LEU A 180 9.45 19.89 -20.12
C LEU A 180 7.94 19.72 -20.47
N THR A 181 7.54 20.02 -21.71
CA THR A 181 6.18 19.80 -22.18
C THR A 181 5.85 18.31 -22.24
N SER A 182 6.76 17.55 -22.86
CA SER A 182 6.61 16.09 -22.98
C SER A 182 6.67 15.40 -21.61
N MET A 183 7.56 15.84 -20.73
CA MET A 183 7.67 15.35 -19.35
C MET A 183 6.39 15.67 -18.55
N GLY A 184 5.84 16.88 -18.69
CA GLY A 184 4.59 17.29 -18.05
C GLY A 184 3.38 16.48 -18.51
N TYR A 185 3.38 16.03 -19.77
CA TYR A 185 2.31 15.15 -20.27
C TYR A 185 2.25 13.81 -19.52
N ALA A 186 3.36 13.21 -19.20
CA ALA A 186 3.40 11.98 -18.41
C ALA A 186 2.85 12.19 -16.99
N LEU A 187 3.08 13.34 -16.39
CA LEU A 187 2.50 13.69 -15.10
C LEU A 187 0.96 13.76 -15.16
N ARG A 188 0.36 14.20 -16.26
CA ARG A 188 -1.12 14.26 -16.43
C ARG A 188 -1.79 12.91 -16.33
N GLN A 189 -1.08 11.82 -16.60
CA GLN A 189 -1.62 10.47 -16.53
C GLN A 189 -1.63 9.90 -15.11
N MET A 190 -1.01 10.57 -14.16
CA MET A 190 -0.93 10.13 -12.79
C MET A 190 -2.21 10.48 -12.03
N VAL A 191 -2.68 9.53 -11.25
CA VAL A 191 -3.86 9.71 -10.40
C VAL A 191 -3.41 9.97 -8.98
N ALA A 192 -3.72 11.16 -8.49
CA ALA A 192 -3.45 11.52 -7.10
C ALA A 192 -4.46 10.84 -6.15
N PRO A 193 -4.04 10.46 -4.94
CA PRO A 193 -4.92 9.80 -3.96
C PRO A 193 -6.00 10.72 -3.41
N VAL A 194 -5.74 12.01 -3.35
CA VAL A 194 -6.63 13.06 -2.89
C VAL A 194 -6.66 14.17 -3.92
N GLN A 195 -7.74 14.94 -4.00
CA GLN A 195 -7.79 16.10 -4.89
C GLN A 195 -6.73 17.13 -4.47
N GLY A 196 -5.77 17.36 -5.38
CA GLY A 196 -4.63 18.24 -5.15
C GLY A 196 -3.86 18.46 -6.44
N GLU A 197 -2.79 19.20 -6.34
CA GLU A 197 -1.94 19.61 -7.46
C GLU A 197 -0.49 19.18 -7.20
N PHE A 198 0.13 18.49 -8.15
CA PHE A 198 1.50 18.05 -8.00
C PHE A 198 2.37 18.58 -9.14
N TYR A 199 3.59 18.95 -8.78
CA TYR A 199 4.53 19.60 -9.67
C TYR A 199 5.96 19.52 -9.12
N VAL A 200 6.94 19.91 -9.93
CA VAL A 200 8.33 20.04 -9.52
C VAL A 200 8.73 21.52 -9.57
N VAL A 201 9.38 21.96 -8.52
CA VAL A 201 9.94 23.33 -8.43
C VAL A 201 11.44 23.32 -8.19
N ASP A 202 12.10 24.42 -8.54
CA ASP A 202 13.47 24.68 -8.13
C ASP A 202 13.53 25.16 -6.66
N ARG A 203 14.74 25.41 -6.16
CA ARG A 203 14.98 25.88 -4.79
C ARG A 203 14.33 27.23 -4.47
N ASP A 204 14.08 28.05 -5.49
CA ASP A 204 13.40 29.33 -5.34
C ASP A 204 11.87 29.18 -5.32
N GLY A 205 11.33 27.99 -5.60
CA GLY A 205 9.90 27.70 -5.68
C GLY A 205 9.26 28.03 -7.03
N LYS A 206 10.06 28.16 -8.09
CA LYS A 206 9.58 28.33 -9.46
C LYS A 206 9.32 26.96 -10.09
N VAL A 207 8.27 26.87 -10.86
CA VAL A 207 7.86 25.60 -11.50
C VAL A 207 8.85 25.21 -12.59
N VAL A 208 9.41 24.02 -12.44
CA VAL A 208 10.26 23.31 -13.40
C VAL A 208 9.43 22.35 -14.23
N LEU A 209 8.53 21.59 -13.59
CA LEU A 209 7.72 20.59 -14.26
C LEU A 209 6.29 20.63 -13.71
N HIS A 210 5.30 20.63 -14.60
CA HIS A 210 3.89 20.73 -14.24
C HIS A 210 3.01 20.03 -15.28
N PRO A 211 1.89 19.40 -14.88
CA PRO A 211 0.91 18.87 -15.82
C PRO A 211 0.37 19.92 -16.80
N ASP A 212 0.18 21.16 -16.36
CA ASP A 212 -0.15 22.29 -17.22
C ASP A 212 1.11 23.08 -17.58
N THR A 213 1.45 23.12 -18.86
CA THR A 213 2.63 23.85 -19.37
C THR A 213 2.54 25.36 -19.17
N GLY A 214 1.34 25.92 -19.03
CA GLY A 214 1.13 27.32 -18.72
C GLY A 214 1.61 27.74 -17.32
N ALA A 215 1.88 26.76 -16.44
CA ALA A 215 2.43 26.99 -15.12
C ALA A 215 3.95 27.10 -15.08
N LEU A 216 4.66 26.62 -16.10
CA LEU A 216 6.12 26.61 -16.16
C LEU A 216 6.71 28.01 -15.94
N PHE A 217 7.83 28.07 -15.22
CA PHE A 217 8.58 29.28 -14.83
C PHE A 217 7.87 30.20 -13.82
N LYS A 218 6.61 29.95 -13.49
CA LYS A 218 5.88 30.76 -12.50
C LYS A 218 6.31 30.43 -11.08
N GLN A 219 6.22 31.43 -10.21
CA GLN A 219 6.38 31.25 -8.77
C GLN A 219 5.14 30.56 -8.21
N TYR A 220 5.26 29.33 -7.73
CA TYR A 220 4.15 28.55 -7.16
C TYR A 220 4.28 28.37 -5.66
N VAL A 221 5.51 28.30 -5.16
CA VAL A 221 5.78 28.19 -3.74
C VAL A 221 6.58 29.40 -3.29
N SER A 222 6.14 30.04 -2.20
CA SER A 222 6.83 31.21 -1.67
C SER A 222 8.23 30.84 -1.14
N LYS A 223 9.20 31.76 -1.20
CA LYS A 223 10.52 31.53 -0.59
C LYS A 223 10.44 31.25 0.90
N LYS A 224 9.45 31.82 1.59
CA LYS A 224 9.16 31.59 3.00
C LYS A 224 8.76 30.13 3.24
N THR A 225 7.90 29.57 2.39
CA THR A 225 7.46 28.18 2.46
C THR A 225 8.60 27.24 2.11
N MET A 226 9.36 27.53 1.04
CA MET A 226 10.55 26.75 0.64
C MET A 226 11.60 26.67 1.77
N SER A 227 11.86 27.77 2.47
CA SER A 227 12.83 27.80 3.58
C SER A 227 12.45 26.92 4.79
N ARG A 228 11.19 26.50 4.88
CA ARG A 228 10.68 25.58 5.91
C ARG A 228 10.82 24.10 5.54
N MET A 229 11.09 23.80 4.26
CA MET A 229 11.34 22.46 3.74
C MET A 229 12.80 22.08 3.97
N THR A 230 13.16 21.75 5.21
CA THR A 230 14.55 21.56 5.66
C THR A 230 15.02 20.10 5.64
N SER A 231 14.12 19.15 5.58
CA SER A 231 14.42 17.71 5.45
C SER A 231 14.39 17.25 3.99
N GLY A 232 14.94 16.08 3.68
CA GLY A 232 14.90 15.49 2.34
C GLY A 232 13.48 15.20 1.86
N GLU A 233 12.57 14.85 2.78
CA GLU A 233 11.15 14.64 2.53
C GLU A 233 10.32 15.01 3.76
N GLY A 234 9.05 15.31 3.54
CA GLY A 234 8.15 15.65 4.62
C GLY A 234 6.83 16.26 4.17
N HIS A 235 6.17 16.86 5.13
CA HIS A 235 5.00 17.69 4.86
C HIS A 235 4.97 18.90 5.80
N LEU A 236 4.33 19.95 5.36
CA LEU A 236 4.11 21.15 6.16
C LEU A 236 2.79 21.83 5.80
N TYR A 237 2.19 22.47 6.76
CA TYR A 237 1.06 23.36 6.57
C TYR A 237 1.53 24.80 6.36
N ASP A 238 1.01 25.44 5.33
CA ASP A 238 1.24 26.88 5.09
C ASP A 238 -0.04 27.66 5.41
N PRO A 239 -0.03 28.48 6.47
CA PRO A 239 -1.20 29.25 6.87
C PRO A 239 -1.52 30.41 5.90
N ASP A 240 -0.54 30.87 5.10
CA ASP A 240 -0.73 31.97 4.15
C ASP A 240 -1.57 31.51 2.94
N THR A 241 -1.41 30.27 2.48
CA THR A 241 -2.18 29.67 1.39
C THR A 241 -3.31 28.75 1.86
N GLN A 242 -3.31 28.35 3.12
CA GLN A 242 -4.19 27.33 3.70
C GLN A 242 -4.06 25.98 2.98
N ASP A 243 -2.84 25.62 2.58
CA ASP A 243 -2.53 24.38 1.90
C ASP A 243 -1.52 23.54 2.68
N TRP A 244 -1.64 22.25 2.51
CA TRP A 244 -0.63 21.26 2.91
C TRP A 244 0.29 20.99 1.74
N TYR A 245 1.60 21.06 1.99
CA TYR A 245 2.66 20.75 1.05
C TYR A 245 3.34 19.47 1.48
N TYR A 246 3.25 18.43 0.67
CA TYR A 246 4.02 17.20 0.79
C TYR A 246 5.16 17.31 -0.19
N TYR A 247 6.39 17.08 0.24
CA TYR A 247 7.55 17.35 -0.58
C TYR A 247 8.61 16.26 -0.46
N TYR A 248 9.39 16.14 -1.53
CA TYR A 248 10.61 15.36 -1.62
C TYR A 248 11.66 16.20 -2.37
N SER A 249 12.90 16.29 -1.83
CA SER A 249 13.95 17.11 -2.41
C SER A 249 15.06 16.26 -3.00
N PHE A 250 15.58 16.73 -4.14
CA PHE A 250 16.79 16.23 -4.78
C PHE A 250 17.96 17.16 -4.51
N THR A 251 19.18 16.62 -4.55
CA THR A 251 20.41 17.42 -4.40
C THR A 251 21.05 17.80 -5.72
N ASN A 252 20.81 17.00 -6.76
CA ASN A 252 21.27 17.29 -8.12
C ASN A 252 20.31 16.69 -9.14
N PRO A 253 19.51 17.50 -9.82
CA PRO A 253 19.34 18.96 -9.64
C PRO A 253 18.72 19.31 -8.28
N ASP A 254 18.92 20.54 -7.80
CA ASP A 254 18.33 21.04 -6.53
C ASP A 254 16.85 21.38 -6.76
N TRP A 255 16.04 20.35 -6.85
CA TRP A 255 14.60 20.41 -7.14
C TRP A 255 13.79 19.78 -6.02
N PHE A 256 12.52 20.21 -5.95
CA PHE A 256 11.53 19.68 -5.04
C PHE A 256 10.33 19.16 -5.82
N VAL A 257 10.00 17.89 -5.64
CA VAL A 257 8.70 17.36 -6.02
C VAL A 257 7.73 17.73 -4.93
N ILE A 258 6.64 18.36 -5.30
CA ILE A 258 5.64 18.88 -4.38
C ILE A 258 4.26 18.34 -4.77
N TYR A 259 3.53 17.89 -3.77
CA TYR A 259 2.10 17.63 -3.86
C TYR A 259 1.39 18.57 -2.90
N ARG A 260 0.60 19.49 -3.45
CA ARG A 260 -0.17 20.49 -2.73
C ARG A 260 -1.62 20.05 -2.60
N VAL A 261 -2.13 20.00 -1.39
CA VAL A 261 -3.52 19.66 -1.07
C VAL A 261 -4.10 20.75 -0.20
N SER A 262 -5.28 21.27 -0.56
CA SER A 262 -5.97 22.26 0.25
C SER A 262 -6.37 21.68 1.61
N ASP A 263 -6.21 22.47 2.68
CA ASP A 263 -6.67 22.10 4.02
C ASP A 263 -8.17 21.79 4.04
N THR A 264 -8.96 22.54 3.28
CA THR A 264 -10.40 22.28 3.14
C THR A 264 -10.69 20.89 2.60
N THR A 265 -9.91 20.41 1.64
CA THR A 265 -10.05 19.04 1.08
C THR A 265 -9.80 17.98 2.14
N LEU A 266 -8.73 18.12 2.94
CA LEU A 266 -8.43 17.17 4.01
C LEU A 266 -9.46 17.24 5.12
N VAL A 267 -9.90 18.45 5.49
CA VAL A 267 -10.95 18.65 6.47
C VAL A 267 -12.27 18.00 6.02
N ASP A 268 -12.65 18.16 4.77
CA ASP A 268 -13.89 17.57 4.24
C ASP A 268 -13.82 16.04 4.21
N LEU A 269 -12.69 15.47 3.82
CA LEU A 269 -12.45 14.01 3.85
C LEU A 269 -12.53 13.48 5.29
N THR A 270 -11.77 14.07 6.20
CA THR A 270 -11.78 13.65 7.62
C THR A 270 -13.14 13.89 8.28
N ARG A 271 -13.88 14.94 7.89
CA ARG A 271 -15.23 15.21 8.36
C ARG A 271 -16.22 14.15 7.91
N HIS A 272 -16.11 13.67 6.66
CA HIS A 272 -16.96 12.61 6.16
C HIS A 272 -16.78 11.34 6.98
N GLU A 273 -15.53 10.89 7.16
CA GLU A 273 -15.19 9.72 7.98
C GLU A 273 -15.64 9.89 9.44
N THR A 274 -15.35 11.05 10.03
CA THR A 274 -15.73 11.35 11.42
C THR A 274 -17.25 11.37 11.59
N ASN A 275 -18.01 11.86 10.62
CA ASN A 275 -19.48 11.88 10.69
C ASN A 275 -20.08 10.49 10.76
N ILE A 276 -19.52 9.51 10.04
CA ILE A 276 -19.97 8.09 10.10
C ILE A 276 -19.85 7.58 11.54
N VAL A 277 -18.73 7.87 12.20
CA VAL A 277 -18.46 7.48 13.58
C VAL A 277 -19.43 8.17 14.55
N VAL A 278 -19.63 9.49 14.38
CA VAL A 278 -20.57 10.27 15.19
C VAL A 278 -22.00 9.74 15.08
N TRP A 279 -22.46 9.46 13.86
CA TRP A 279 -23.79 8.88 13.65
C TRP A 279 -23.92 7.47 14.23
N GLY A 280 -22.85 6.65 14.18
CA GLY A 280 -22.80 5.35 14.83
C GLY A 280 -22.99 5.46 16.34
N PHE A 281 -22.27 6.39 17.00
CA PHE A 281 -22.43 6.65 18.43
C PHE A 281 -23.80 7.25 18.78
N ALA A 282 -24.33 8.16 17.94
CA ALA A 282 -25.65 8.73 18.14
C ALA A 282 -26.74 7.63 18.09
N LEU A 283 -26.67 6.72 17.12
CA LEU A 283 -27.59 5.58 17.04
C LEU A 283 -27.45 4.66 18.26
N ALA A 284 -26.24 4.36 18.69
CA ALA A 284 -26.00 3.54 19.89
C ALA A 284 -26.55 4.22 21.15
N ALA A 285 -26.39 5.53 21.29
CA ALA A 285 -26.97 6.29 22.40
C ALA A 285 -28.51 6.23 22.42
N ILE A 286 -29.15 6.34 21.26
CA ILE A 286 -30.60 6.20 21.11
C ILE A 286 -31.06 4.79 21.55
N ILE A 287 -30.36 3.74 21.10
CA ILE A 287 -30.66 2.35 21.48
C ILE A 287 -30.53 2.16 22.99
N ILE A 288 -29.45 2.68 23.59
CA ILE A 288 -29.22 2.63 25.03
C ILE A 288 -30.36 3.34 25.78
N ALA A 289 -30.76 4.53 25.31
CA ALA A 289 -31.86 5.30 25.93
C ALA A 289 -33.20 4.55 25.84
N LEU A 290 -33.54 4.02 24.67
CA LEU A 290 -34.78 3.21 24.47
C LEU A 290 -34.78 1.96 25.34
N PHE A 291 -33.63 1.28 25.44
CA PHE A 291 -33.48 0.13 26.31
C PHE A 291 -33.65 0.50 27.80
N GLY A 292 -33.11 1.63 28.22
CA GLY A 292 -33.30 2.15 29.57
C GLY A 292 -34.76 2.49 29.87
N LEU A 293 -35.47 3.10 28.92
CA LEU A 293 -36.90 3.37 29.06
C LEU A 293 -37.72 2.08 29.14
N TYR A 294 -37.38 1.08 28.31
CA TYR A 294 -37.98 -0.25 28.34
C TYR A 294 -37.77 -0.93 29.70
N LEU A 295 -36.52 -0.95 30.20
CA LEU A 295 -36.22 -1.53 31.51
C LEU A 295 -36.97 -0.83 32.64
N ARG A 296 -37.04 0.52 32.57
CA ARG A 296 -37.80 1.30 33.54
C ARG A 296 -39.29 0.93 33.53
N HIS A 297 -39.87 0.82 32.34
CA HIS A 297 -41.29 0.42 32.19
C HIS A 297 -41.51 -1.01 32.69
N ALA A 298 -40.68 -1.96 32.29
CA ALA A 298 -40.77 -3.36 32.72
C ALA A 298 -40.60 -3.51 34.24
N SER A 299 -39.61 -2.85 34.84
CA SER A 299 -39.39 -2.85 36.27
C SER A 299 -40.56 -2.24 37.04
N ARG A 300 -41.13 -1.14 36.52
CA ARG A 300 -42.30 -0.51 37.13
C ARG A 300 -43.52 -1.42 37.07
N THR A 301 -43.74 -2.10 35.97
CA THR A 301 -44.83 -3.07 35.79
C THR A 301 -44.68 -4.26 36.73
N VAL A 302 -43.48 -4.83 36.85
CA VAL A 302 -43.19 -5.92 37.79
C VAL A 302 -43.42 -5.46 39.25
N LEU A 303 -42.88 -4.28 39.60
CA LEU A 303 -43.04 -3.74 40.95
C LEU A 303 -44.53 -3.47 41.32
N MET A 304 -45.27 -2.90 40.37
CA MET A 304 -46.69 -2.63 40.55
C MET A 304 -47.51 -3.93 40.69
N ASN A 305 -47.14 -4.97 39.91
CA ASN A 305 -47.76 -6.28 40.01
C ASN A 305 -47.47 -6.95 41.37
N ILE A 306 -46.26 -6.81 41.90
CA ILE A 306 -45.87 -7.29 43.22
C ILE A 306 -46.64 -6.51 44.32
N ILE A 307 -46.69 -5.19 44.25
CA ILE A 307 -47.41 -4.36 45.20
C ILE A 307 -48.92 -4.71 45.20
N ASN A 308 -49.52 -4.89 44.03
CA ASN A 308 -50.93 -5.26 43.92
C ASN A 308 -51.18 -6.67 44.47
N ALA A 309 -50.28 -7.64 44.19
CA ALA A 309 -50.40 -9.00 44.78
C ALA A 309 -50.32 -8.99 46.30
N ILE A 310 -49.45 -8.15 46.87
CA ILE A 310 -49.35 -7.96 48.33
C ILE A 310 -50.62 -7.31 48.91
N LYS A 311 -51.16 -6.28 48.23
CA LYS A 311 -52.35 -5.54 48.68
C LYS A 311 -53.63 -6.36 48.59
N THR A 312 -53.77 -7.23 47.61
CA THR A 312 -55.00 -8.01 47.37
C THR A 312 -54.95 -9.39 48.01
N GLY A 313 -53.83 -9.79 48.61
CA GLY A 313 -53.70 -11.17 49.25
C GLY A 313 -53.72 -12.30 48.25
N ASP A 314 -53.75 -12.09 46.96
CA ASP A 314 -53.95 -13.09 45.91
C ASP A 314 -52.60 -13.62 45.42
N VAL A 315 -51.99 -14.52 46.21
CA VAL A 315 -50.67 -15.14 45.95
C VAL A 315 -50.71 -16.16 44.77
N LYS A 316 -51.90 -16.45 44.20
CA LYS A 316 -52.02 -17.38 43.06
C LYS A 316 -51.48 -16.91 41.72
N ARG A 317 -50.90 -15.72 41.62
CA ARG A 317 -50.25 -15.21 40.40
C ARG A 317 -48.71 -15.35 40.37
N ALA A 318 -48.10 -15.91 41.43
CA ALA A 318 -46.68 -16.17 41.52
C ALA A 318 -46.10 -17.25 40.56
N PRO A 319 -46.84 -18.35 40.26
CA PRO A 319 -46.31 -19.40 39.37
C PRO A 319 -45.95 -18.90 37.95
N ARG A 320 -46.61 -17.81 37.52
CA ARG A 320 -46.34 -17.19 36.21
C ARG A 320 -44.99 -16.46 36.15
N LEU A 321 -44.52 -15.93 37.29
CA LEU A 321 -43.24 -15.21 37.38
C LEU A 321 -42.07 -16.21 37.32
N GLU A 322 -42.20 -17.35 37.99
CA GLU A 322 -41.19 -18.42 37.99
C GLU A 322 -41.08 -19.09 36.61
N ALA A 323 -42.21 -19.34 35.96
CA ALA A 323 -42.25 -19.86 34.60
C ALA A 323 -41.75 -18.85 33.56
N MET A 324 -42.00 -17.54 33.75
CA MET A 324 -41.46 -16.49 32.88
C MET A 324 -39.96 -16.29 33.07
N LEU A 325 -39.45 -16.39 34.30
CA LEU A 325 -38.02 -16.33 34.62
C LEU A 325 -37.28 -17.55 34.05
N SER A 326 -37.83 -18.77 34.24
CA SER A 326 -37.23 -19.97 33.66
C SER A 326 -37.20 -19.93 32.14
N LYS A 327 -38.28 -19.49 31.49
CA LYS A 327 -38.33 -19.33 30.03
C LYS A 327 -37.38 -18.23 29.50
N ALA A 328 -37.24 -17.14 30.25
CA ALA A 328 -36.30 -16.06 29.89
C ALA A 328 -34.83 -16.49 30.05
N ILE A 329 -34.51 -17.27 31.10
CA ILE A 329 -33.18 -17.83 31.31
C ILE A 329 -32.84 -18.85 30.21
N GLU A 330 -33.78 -19.72 29.84
CA GLU A 330 -33.62 -20.72 28.79
C GLU A 330 -33.43 -20.04 27.40
N SER A 331 -34.25 -19.05 27.09
CA SER A 331 -34.14 -18.26 25.88
C SER A 331 -32.83 -17.45 25.79
N ASN A 332 -32.32 -16.92 26.91
CA ASN A 332 -31.04 -16.25 26.96
C ASN A 332 -29.87 -17.22 26.75
N LYS A 333 -29.95 -18.40 27.35
CA LYS A 333 -28.93 -19.45 27.19
C LYS A 333 -28.85 -19.96 25.74
N GLU A 334 -29.99 -20.11 25.07
CA GLU A 334 -30.03 -20.45 23.64
C GLU A 334 -29.46 -19.34 22.76
N ARG A 335 -29.76 -18.07 23.07
CA ARG A 335 -29.16 -16.90 22.37
C ARG A 335 -27.67 -16.82 22.60
N GLU A 336 -27.19 -16.99 23.80
CA GLU A 336 -25.78 -16.99 24.15
C GLU A 336 -25.01 -18.07 23.37
N LEU A 337 -25.56 -19.29 23.33
CA LEU A 337 -25.00 -20.39 22.53
C LEU A 337 -25.03 -20.10 21.03
N ALA A 338 -26.04 -19.41 20.51
CA ALA A 338 -26.11 -18.99 19.13
C ALA A 338 -25.07 -17.90 18.81
N TYR A 339 -24.86 -16.92 19.70
CA TYR A 339 -23.83 -15.90 19.56
C TYR A 339 -22.41 -16.51 19.60
N VAL A 340 -22.15 -17.45 20.51
CA VAL A 340 -20.86 -18.15 20.57
C VAL A 340 -20.60 -18.92 19.28
N ARG A 341 -21.59 -19.63 18.75
CA ARG A 341 -21.47 -20.34 17.46
C ARG A 341 -21.19 -19.36 16.31
N GLN A 342 -21.91 -18.25 16.22
CA GLN A 342 -21.74 -17.24 15.17
C GLN A 342 -20.38 -16.53 15.27
N ALA A 343 -19.85 -16.37 16.49
CA ALA A 343 -18.55 -15.76 16.73
C ALA A 343 -17.37 -16.69 16.44
N THR A 344 -17.55 -18.02 16.46
CA THR A 344 -16.46 -18.99 16.42
C THR A 344 -16.46 -19.89 15.19
N ILE A 345 -17.52 -19.89 14.38
CA ILE A 345 -17.66 -20.76 13.20
C ILE A 345 -17.57 -19.93 11.92
N ASP A 346 -16.91 -20.46 10.91
CA ASP A 346 -16.90 -19.91 9.55
C ASP A 346 -18.19 -20.28 8.81
N ALA A 347 -18.91 -19.29 8.32
CA ALA A 347 -20.24 -19.46 7.72
C ALA A 347 -20.20 -20.24 6.40
N LEU A 348 -19.10 -20.22 5.66
CA LEU A 348 -18.98 -20.92 4.39
C LEU A 348 -18.66 -22.40 4.59
N THR A 349 -17.69 -22.71 5.43
CA THR A 349 -17.09 -24.05 5.54
C THR A 349 -17.60 -24.86 6.71
N GLY A 350 -18.16 -24.22 7.73
CA GLY A 350 -18.56 -24.86 8.97
C GLY A 350 -17.44 -25.26 9.92
N CYS A 351 -16.17 -24.98 9.52
CA CYS A 351 -15.01 -25.06 10.41
C CYS A 351 -15.08 -23.98 11.48
N LYS A 352 -14.27 -24.10 12.52
CA LYS A 352 -13.98 -22.96 13.38
C LYS A 352 -13.32 -21.85 12.56
N ASN A 353 -13.56 -20.59 12.90
CA ASN A 353 -12.95 -19.45 12.22
C ASN A 353 -11.58 -19.10 12.81
N ARG A 354 -10.86 -18.17 12.18
CA ARG A 354 -9.54 -17.70 12.62
C ARG A 354 -9.56 -17.18 14.06
N ARG A 355 -10.62 -16.45 14.46
CA ARG A 355 -10.73 -15.95 15.84
C ARG A 355 -10.77 -17.08 16.87
N ALA A 356 -11.46 -18.17 16.56
CA ALA A 356 -11.47 -19.36 17.40
C ALA A 356 -10.08 -20.02 17.43
N PHE A 357 -9.37 -20.08 16.31
CA PHE A 357 -7.98 -20.57 16.26
C PHE A 357 -7.07 -19.77 17.18
N ASP A 358 -7.08 -18.44 17.07
CA ASP A 358 -6.24 -17.54 17.88
C ASP A 358 -6.53 -17.71 19.39
N SER A 359 -7.79 -17.94 19.75
CA SER A 359 -8.18 -18.21 21.15
C SER A 359 -7.75 -19.60 21.63
N ASP A 360 -7.97 -20.63 20.82
CA ASP A 360 -7.73 -22.01 21.20
C ASP A 360 -6.22 -22.32 21.31
N ILE A 361 -5.40 -21.78 20.40
CA ILE A 361 -3.94 -21.96 20.43
C ILE A 361 -3.33 -21.30 21.69
N VAL A 362 -3.79 -20.09 22.04
CA VAL A 362 -3.34 -19.40 23.25
C VAL A 362 -3.75 -20.17 24.50
N ALA A 363 -4.96 -20.74 24.52
CA ALA A 363 -5.42 -21.57 25.63
C ALA A 363 -4.53 -22.81 25.82
N LEU A 364 -4.23 -23.54 24.72
CA LEU A 364 -3.35 -24.73 24.78
C LEU A 364 -1.94 -24.38 25.26
N MET A 365 -1.39 -23.26 24.82
CA MET A 365 -0.07 -22.78 25.25
C MET A 365 -0.04 -22.38 26.73
N ASN A 366 -1.06 -21.67 27.19
CA ASN A 366 -1.19 -21.26 28.60
C ASN A 366 -1.35 -22.44 29.56
N ASP A 367 -2.11 -23.45 29.12
CA ASP A 367 -2.31 -24.68 29.89
C ASP A 367 -1.15 -25.67 29.77
N HIS A 368 -0.08 -25.31 29.04
CA HIS A 368 1.08 -26.16 28.75
C HIS A 368 0.69 -27.54 28.20
N GLN A 369 -0.42 -27.60 27.46
CA GLN A 369 -0.87 -28.83 26.84
C GLN A 369 -0.06 -29.10 25.55
N PRO A 370 0.52 -30.30 25.40
CA PRO A 370 1.21 -30.64 24.15
C PRO A 370 0.21 -30.69 23.00
N PHE A 371 0.59 -30.08 21.88
CA PHE A 371 -0.22 -30.10 20.65
C PHE A 371 0.65 -30.04 19.41
N VAL A 372 0.06 -30.42 18.29
CA VAL A 372 0.67 -30.30 16.97
C VAL A 372 -0.17 -29.33 16.15
N LEU A 373 0.50 -28.41 15.47
CA LEU A 373 -0.12 -27.48 14.53
C LEU A 373 0.12 -27.95 13.09
N ALA A 374 -0.94 -27.97 12.29
CA ALA A 374 -0.83 -28.03 10.85
C ALA A 374 -1.37 -26.75 10.21
N LEU A 375 -0.65 -26.22 9.22
CA LEU A 375 -1.15 -25.22 8.29
C LEU A 375 -1.34 -25.90 6.93
N VAL A 376 -2.48 -25.69 6.32
CA VAL A 376 -2.94 -26.36 5.10
C VAL A 376 -3.37 -25.30 4.11
N ASP A 377 -3.00 -25.46 2.86
CA ASP A 377 -3.37 -24.51 1.79
C ASP A 377 -3.74 -25.29 0.51
N ILE A 378 -4.88 -24.96 -0.07
CA ILE A 378 -5.38 -25.62 -1.28
C ILE A 378 -4.51 -25.21 -2.47
N ASP A 379 -3.92 -26.20 -3.10
CA ASP A 379 -3.01 -25.99 -4.21
C ASP A 379 -3.70 -25.35 -5.43
N ASN A 380 -3.11 -24.29 -5.95
CA ASN A 380 -3.60 -23.59 -7.14
C ASN A 380 -5.05 -23.08 -7.04
N PHE A 381 -5.54 -22.74 -5.84
CA PHE A 381 -6.92 -22.33 -5.62
C PHE A 381 -7.35 -21.13 -6.47
N LYS A 382 -6.44 -20.18 -6.68
CA LYS A 382 -6.68 -19.06 -7.58
C LYS A 382 -6.99 -19.54 -9.01
N SER A 383 -6.25 -20.52 -9.52
CA SER A 383 -6.49 -21.12 -10.84
C SER A 383 -7.85 -21.82 -10.90
N ILE A 384 -8.27 -22.47 -9.80
CA ILE A 384 -9.61 -23.07 -9.69
C ILE A 384 -10.68 -22.00 -9.83
N ASN A 385 -10.56 -20.90 -9.11
CA ASN A 385 -11.49 -19.78 -9.22
C ASN A 385 -11.50 -19.15 -10.62
N ASP A 386 -10.33 -18.95 -11.20
CA ASP A 386 -10.18 -18.33 -12.52
C ASP A 386 -10.76 -19.22 -13.65
N THR A 387 -10.69 -20.55 -13.48
CA THR A 387 -11.14 -21.53 -14.51
C THR A 387 -12.62 -21.89 -14.34
N TRP A 388 -13.07 -22.15 -13.13
CA TRP A 388 -14.43 -22.66 -12.85
C TRP A 388 -15.33 -21.68 -12.10
N GLY A 389 -14.82 -20.49 -11.77
CA GLY A 389 -15.56 -19.44 -11.09
C GLY A 389 -15.59 -19.58 -9.58
N HIS A 390 -15.82 -18.47 -8.87
CA HIS A 390 -15.82 -18.39 -7.41
C HIS A 390 -16.86 -19.31 -6.74
N LEU A 391 -18.00 -19.56 -7.39
CA LEU A 391 -19.02 -20.47 -6.85
C LEU A 391 -18.48 -21.90 -6.74
N ASN A 392 -17.70 -22.36 -7.71
CA ASN A 392 -17.04 -23.66 -7.66
C ASN A 392 -15.87 -23.66 -6.66
N GLY A 393 -15.13 -22.57 -6.54
CA GLY A 393 -14.16 -22.38 -5.44
C GLY A 393 -14.82 -22.53 -4.05
N ASP A 394 -15.99 -21.94 -3.83
CA ASP A 394 -16.75 -22.09 -2.60
C ASP A 394 -17.20 -23.55 -2.34
N ILE A 395 -17.56 -24.28 -3.40
CA ILE A 395 -17.88 -25.70 -3.31
C ILE A 395 -16.64 -26.51 -2.92
N VAL A 396 -15.48 -26.17 -3.50
CA VAL A 396 -14.20 -26.80 -3.13
C VAL A 396 -13.91 -26.57 -1.66
N LEU A 397 -13.94 -25.31 -1.19
CA LEU A 397 -13.70 -24.98 0.22
C LEU A 397 -14.62 -25.74 1.17
N ARG A 398 -15.92 -25.79 0.87
CA ARG A 398 -16.90 -26.54 1.69
C ARG A 398 -16.62 -28.03 1.75
N ASN A 399 -16.23 -28.62 0.62
CA ASN A 399 -15.99 -30.06 0.59
C ASN A 399 -14.67 -30.44 1.27
N VAL A 400 -13.59 -29.68 1.01
CA VAL A 400 -12.30 -29.88 1.68
C VAL A 400 -12.48 -29.76 3.21
N ALA A 401 -13.15 -28.71 3.68
CA ALA A 401 -13.45 -28.50 5.09
C ALA A 401 -14.27 -29.65 5.70
N ARG A 402 -15.32 -30.09 5.00
CA ARG A 402 -16.19 -31.17 5.47
C ARG A 402 -15.43 -32.50 5.65
N GLU A 403 -14.58 -32.85 4.70
CA GLU A 403 -13.73 -34.04 4.78
C GLU A 403 -12.74 -33.95 5.94
N GLY A 404 -12.09 -32.76 6.12
CA GLY A 404 -11.21 -32.52 7.26
C GLY A 404 -11.94 -32.69 8.59
N ILE A 405 -13.11 -32.09 8.75
CA ILE A 405 -13.92 -32.22 9.96
C ILE A 405 -14.28 -33.69 10.22
N GLN A 406 -14.72 -34.41 9.19
CA GLN A 406 -15.13 -35.82 9.35
C GLN A 406 -13.97 -36.73 9.75
N ILE A 407 -12.79 -36.51 9.17
CA ILE A 407 -11.59 -37.31 9.49
C ILE A 407 -11.08 -37.01 10.91
N MET A 408 -11.15 -35.73 11.32
CA MET A 408 -10.63 -35.25 12.61
C MET A 408 -11.62 -35.49 13.78
N GLN A 409 -12.91 -35.70 13.50
CA GLN A 409 -13.95 -35.80 14.52
C GLN A 409 -13.75 -36.91 15.57
N PRO A 410 -13.16 -38.09 15.27
CA PRO A 410 -12.93 -39.14 16.27
C PRO A 410 -11.84 -38.80 17.29
N ALA A 411 -10.92 -37.92 16.96
CA ALA A 411 -9.88 -37.40 17.83
C ALA A 411 -10.31 -35.99 18.29
N ALA A 412 -9.92 -35.55 19.47
CA ALA A 412 -10.26 -34.21 19.98
C ALA A 412 -9.50 -33.07 19.17
N VAL A 413 -9.64 -33.12 17.85
CA VAL A 413 -8.92 -32.28 16.89
C VAL A 413 -9.85 -31.24 16.30
N SER A 414 -9.40 -30.01 16.28
CA SER A 414 -10.16 -28.87 15.73
C SER A 414 -9.60 -28.40 14.39
N VAL A 415 -10.50 -28.24 13.41
CA VAL A 415 -10.20 -27.70 12.08
C VAL A 415 -10.72 -26.27 12.02
N TYR A 416 -9.88 -25.38 11.51
CA TYR A 416 -10.15 -23.95 11.41
C TYR A 416 -9.97 -23.49 9.96
N ARG A 417 -10.81 -22.57 9.53
CA ARG A 417 -10.50 -21.77 8.33
C ARG A 417 -9.65 -20.59 8.77
N TYR A 418 -8.38 -20.63 8.38
CA TYR A 418 -7.38 -19.64 8.82
C TYR A 418 -7.41 -18.36 7.97
N GLY A 419 -7.67 -18.51 6.66
CA GLY A 419 -7.78 -17.40 5.70
C GLY A 419 -8.36 -17.92 4.39
N GLY A 420 -8.67 -17.15 3.44
CA GLY A 420 -9.14 -17.50 2.08
C GLY A 420 -9.29 -18.99 1.77
N GLU A 421 -8.23 -19.60 1.23
CA GLU A 421 -8.08 -21.04 0.96
C GLU A 421 -7.25 -21.80 2.00
N GLU A 422 -6.87 -21.13 3.08
CA GLU A 422 -6.00 -21.68 4.12
C GLU A 422 -6.80 -22.25 5.28
N PHE A 423 -6.38 -23.42 5.76
CA PHE A 423 -6.90 -24.06 6.95
C PHE A 423 -5.80 -24.27 7.98
N ALA A 424 -6.19 -24.29 9.25
CA ALA A 424 -5.32 -24.70 10.33
C ALA A 424 -5.96 -25.89 11.07
N VAL A 425 -5.13 -26.75 11.64
CA VAL A 425 -5.57 -27.88 12.49
C VAL A 425 -4.76 -27.89 13.77
N LEU A 426 -5.45 -27.91 14.91
CA LEU A 426 -4.83 -28.09 16.22
C LEU A 426 -5.13 -29.52 16.73
N PHE A 427 -4.08 -30.32 16.82
CA PHE A 427 -4.10 -31.68 17.33
C PHE A 427 -3.75 -31.66 18.83
N SER A 428 -4.72 -31.42 19.68
CA SER A 428 -4.52 -31.35 21.13
C SER A 428 -4.26 -32.71 21.73
N GLY A 429 -3.16 -32.86 22.45
CA GLY A 429 -2.79 -34.14 23.11
C GLY A 429 -2.32 -35.25 22.17
N GLU A 430 -2.24 -34.99 20.86
CA GLU A 430 -1.81 -35.97 19.88
C GLU A 430 -0.30 -35.89 19.65
N GLN A 431 0.31 -37.05 19.36
CA GLN A 431 1.71 -37.12 18.93
C GLN A 431 1.86 -36.75 17.45
N LEU A 432 3.02 -36.24 17.07
CA LEU A 432 3.33 -35.80 15.72
C LEU A 432 3.01 -36.88 14.66
N ASN A 433 3.31 -38.16 14.93
CA ASN A 433 3.05 -39.27 13.99
C ASN A 433 1.55 -39.49 13.76
N ASN A 434 0.72 -39.38 14.81
CA ASN A 434 -0.73 -39.52 14.70
C ASN A 434 -1.33 -38.35 13.94
N ALA A 435 -0.89 -37.14 14.26
CA ALA A 435 -1.27 -35.92 13.54
C ALA A 435 -0.92 -36.02 12.05
N HIS A 436 0.29 -36.48 11.71
CA HIS A 436 0.72 -36.71 10.33
C HIS A 436 -0.18 -37.74 9.64
N THR A 437 -0.51 -38.85 10.30
CA THR A 437 -1.36 -39.88 9.71
C THR A 437 -2.77 -39.37 9.39
N LEU A 438 -3.38 -38.63 10.31
CA LEU A 438 -4.71 -38.05 10.13
C LEU A 438 -4.67 -36.99 8.99
N LEU A 439 -3.66 -36.17 8.96
CA LEU A 439 -3.51 -35.13 7.94
C LEU A 439 -3.24 -35.73 6.56
N GLU A 440 -2.44 -36.78 6.47
CA GLU A 440 -2.15 -37.53 5.23
C GLU A 440 -3.41 -38.21 4.69
N ARG A 441 -4.22 -38.80 5.58
CA ARG A 441 -5.52 -39.33 5.18
C ARG A 441 -6.42 -38.25 4.57
N TRP A 442 -6.49 -37.09 5.19
CA TRP A 442 -7.25 -35.96 4.64
C TRP A 442 -6.72 -35.55 3.26
N ARG A 443 -5.40 -35.40 3.11
CA ARG A 443 -4.77 -35.09 1.83
C ARG A 443 -5.14 -36.09 0.73
N ILE A 444 -5.07 -37.38 1.03
CA ILE A 444 -5.40 -38.45 0.09
C ILE A 444 -6.87 -38.41 -0.30
N GLU A 445 -7.79 -38.28 0.66
CA GLU A 445 -9.22 -38.21 0.40
C GLU A 445 -9.57 -37.00 -0.50
N VAL A 446 -9.00 -35.83 -0.23
CA VAL A 446 -9.19 -34.64 -1.07
C VAL A 446 -8.63 -34.87 -2.47
N ALA A 447 -7.43 -35.46 -2.61
CA ALA A 447 -6.79 -35.71 -3.90
C ALA A 447 -7.51 -36.76 -4.74
N GLN A 448 -8.17 -37.74 -4.09
CA GLN A 448 -8.91 -38.82 -4.76
C GLN A 448 -10.38 -38.48 -5.05
N ARG A 449 -10.83 -37.34 -4.53
CA ARG A 449 -12.22 -36.93 -4.69
C ARG A 449 -12.57 -36.67 -6.16
N SER A 450 -13.68 -37.29 -6.59
CA SER A 450 -14.28 -36.98 -7.90
C SER A 450 -15.13 -35.71 -7.79
N TRP A 451 -14.82 -34.74 -8.61
CA TRP A 451 -15.57 -33.48 -8.71
C TRP A 451 -16.57 -33.56 -9.86
N ARG A 452 -17.63 -32.76 -9.77
CA ARG A 452 -18.64 -32.71 -10.83
C ARG A 452 -18.14 -32.04 -12.11
N GLU A 453 -17.22 -31.10 -11.94
CA GLU A 453 -16.61 -30.31 -13.01
C GLU A 453 -15.53 -31.15 -13.67
N GLU A 454 -15.63 -31.33 -14.99
CA GLU A 454 -14.70 -32.10 -15.78
C GLU A 454 -13.29 -31.49 -15.70
N GLY A 455 -12.31 -32.30 -15.38
CA GLY A 455 -10.90 -31.86 -15.27
C GLY A 455 -10.54 -31.15 -13.97
N LEU A 456 -11.49 -30.91 -13.05
CA LEU A 456 -11.18 -30.33 -11.76
C LEU A 456 -10.46 -31.35 -10.86
N HIS A 457 -9.23 -31.03 -10.55
CA HIS A 457 -8.40 -31.76 -9.58
C HIS A 457 -8.04 -30.83 -8.44
N VAL A 458 -8.33 -31.25 -7.21
CA VAL A 458 -8.05 -30.46 -6.00
C VAL A 458 -7.07 -31.23 -5.15
N THR A 459 -5.98 -30.58 -4.79
CA THR A 459 -5.01 -31.07 -3.81
C THR A 459 -4.74 -29.98 -2.80
N PHE A 460 -4.11 -30.31 -1.71
CA PHE A 460 -3.56 -29.33 -0.80
C PHE A 460 -2.15 -29.69 -0.36
N SER A 461 -1.40 -28.71 0.02
CA SER A 461 -0.11 -28.82 0.68
C SER A 461 -0.21 -28.47 2.13
N ALA A 462 0.61 -29.05 3.00
CA ALA A 462 0.58 -28.76 4.41
C ALA A 462 1.98 -28.72 5.04
N GLY A 463 2.15 -27.83 6.02
CA GLY A 463 3.21 -27.85 7.01
C GLY A 463 2.69 -28.41 8.33
N LEU A 464 3.47 -29.21 9.04
CA LEU A 464 3.12 -29.84 10.30
C LEU A 464 4.24 -29.65 11.31
N GLY A 465 3.93 -29.19 12.51
CA GLY A 465 4.94 -28.97 13.56
C GLY A 465 4.40 -29.17 14.96
N GLU A 466 5.16 -29.86 15.80
CA GLU A 466 4.91 -30.01 17.23
C GLU A 466 5.32 -28.75 17.96
N TRP A 467 4.50 -28.30 18.92
CA TRP A 467 4.85 -27.20 19.79
C TRP A 467 5.92 -27.60 20.80
N ASN A 468 7.02 -26.85 20.86
CA ASN A 468 8.18 -27.10 21.70
C ASN A 468 8.41 -25.98 22.73
N LEU A 469 7.34 -25.41 23.30
CA LEU A 469 7.35 -24.31 24.26
C LEU A 469 7.86 -22.97 23.69
N GLU A 470 7.98 -22.86 22.37
CA GLU A 470 8.28 -21.59 21.69
C GLU A 470 7.09 -20.62 21.68
N ALA A 471 7.35 -19.36 21.36
CA ALA A 471 6.30 -18.35 21.15
C ALA A 471 5.38 -18.73 19.97
N GLN A 472 4.13 -18.29 20.02
CA GLN A 472 3.12 -18.61 18.99
C GLN A 472 3.59 -18.24 17.59
N GLU A 473 4.17 -17.06 17.44
CA GLU A 473 4.64 -16.55 16.15
C GLU A 473 5.79 -17.42 15.59
N GLN A 474 6.66 -17.95 16.45
CA GLN A 474 7.76 -18.81 16.04
C GLN A 474 7.25 -20.19 15.58
N LEU A 475 6.28 -20.76 16.28
CA LEU A 475 5.64 -22.00 15.86
C LEU A 475 4.95 -21.82 14.50
N ILE A 476 4.13 -20.78 14.36
CA ILE A 476 3.40 -20.50 13.12
C ILE A 476 4.40 -20.31 11.97
N MET A 477 5.44 -19.51 12.15
CA MET A 477 6.48 -19.26 11.14
C MET A 477 7.17 -20.56 10.72
N ARG A 478 7.56 -21.41 11.66
CA ARG A 478 8.22 -22.68 11.40
C ARG A 478 7.34 -23.66 10.62
N VAL A 479 6.05 -23.69 10.94
CA VAL A 479 5.07 -24.54 10.22
C VAL A 479 4.75 -23.96 8.84
N ASP A 480 4.70 -22.64 8.70
CA ASP A 480 4.51 -21.97 7.42
C ASP A 480 5.70 -22.18 6.47
N GLU A 481 6.94 -22.15 6.98
CA GLU A 481 8.12 -22.52 6.20
C GLU A 481 8.05 -23.97 5.68
N ALA A 482 7.52 -24.88 6.48
CA ALA A 482 7.31 -26.27 6.04
C ALA A 482 6.21 -26.35 4.98
N LEU A 483 5.11 -25.62 5.12
CA LEU A 483 4.06 -25.49 4.10
C LEU A 483 4.64 -24.90 2.80
N TYR A 484 5.44 -23.87 2.90
CA TYR A 484 6.08 -23.27 1.74
C TYR A 484 7.00 -24.26 1.00
N LYS A 485 7.78 -25.07 1.72
CA LYS A 485 8.58 -26.17 1.15
C LYS A 485 7.70 -27.21 0.45
N ALA A 486 6.56 -27.58 1.07
CA ALA A 486 5.62 -28.52 0.46
C ALA A 486 5.13 -28.01 -0.91
N LYS A 487 4.85 -26.72 -1.02
CA LYS A 487 4.47 -26.08 -2.28
C LYS A 487 5.60 -26.05 -3.30
N GLN A 488 6.83 -25.77 -2.88
CA GLN A 488 8.01 -25.75 -3.78
C GLN A 488 8.41 -27.13 -4.30
N GLU A 489 8.32 -28.16 -3.47
CA GLU A 489 8.74 -29.52 -3.82
C GLU A 489 7.74 -30.27 -4.70
N GLY A 490 6.70 -29.59 -5.20
CA GLY A 490 5.76 -30.16 -6.17
C GLY A 490 4.34 -30.31 -5.65
N LYS A 491 4.02 -29.67 -4.53
CA LYS A 491 2.66 -29.64 -3.95
C LYS A 491 2.10 -31.01 -3.54
N ASN A 492 0.83 -31.07 -3.14
CA ASN A 492 0.12 -32.30 -2.76
C ASN A 492 0.93 -33.17 -1.79
N ARG A 493 1.44 -32.55 -0.72
CA ARG A 493 2.27 -33.23 0.29
C ARG A 493 2.25 -32.53 1.63
N ILE A 494 2.70 -33.24 2.64
CA ILE A 494 2.91 -32.73 3.99
C ILE A 494 4.40 -32.70 4.26
N ILE A 495 4.90 -31.57 4.77
CA ILE A 495 6.28 -31.47 5.28
C ILE A 495 6.22 -31.20 6.78
N VAL A 496 7.00 -31.99 7.52
CA VAL A 496 7.17 -31.79 8.94
C VAL A 496 8.23 -30.72 9.16
N ALA A 497 7.89 -29.70 9.92
CA ALA A 497 8.80 -28.63 10.30
C ALA A 497 9.94 -29.19 11.16
N ASN A 498 11.17 -28.84 10.81
CA ASN A 498 12.34 -29.17 11.61
C ASN A 498 12.24 -28.51 12.99
N ARG A 499 12.76 -29.20 14.02
CA ARG A 499 12.83 -28.67 15.42
C ARG A 499 13.72 -27.44 15.51
#